data_153a6ff4be91156e247b408ecb2ae98e
#
_entry.id   153a6ff4be91156e247b408ecb2ae98e
#
_cell.length_a   1.000
_cell.length_b   1.000
_cell.length_c   1.000
_cell.angle_alpha   90.00
_cell.angle_beta   90.00
_cell.angle_gamma   90.00
#
_symmetry.space_group_name_H-M   'P 1'
#
loop_
_entity.id
_entity.type
_entity.pdbx_description
1 polymer ?
#
loop_
_entity_poly.entity_id
_entity_poly.type
_entity_poly.pdbx_seq_one_letter_code
_entity_poly.pdbx_strand_id
1 'polypeptide(L)'
;ALAGTSVNLSVTSDYLFRGLPQSGGAAVQGGIDYAADSGFYLGAWASTIGFGGDGGGAGSEVDLYMGFGGEAGAVGYDFGAIYYLYTEEDEVDMPDPSYNTIEVYGSLAIGMFSVGAYFAPDTYFGVDDTAYGVSLGFSAPISDMASFDASIQQNGGEGNEAFTPDGDAYIDYSFGISAESESGLSVGLAFVGTDIDDDDPKLIVSGGYAFDI
;
A
#
# COMPACT_ATOMS: atom_id res chain seq x y z
N ALA A 1 11.21 -5.01 19.76
CA ALA A 1 10.58 -6.22 19.26
C ALA A 1 11.61 -7.33 19.26
N LEU A 2 11.20 -8.57 19.55
CA LEU A 2 12.04 -9.74 19.36
C LEU A 2 12.12 -10.04 17.86
N ALA A 3 13.28 -10.53 17.40
CA ALA A 3 13.42 -11.03 16.03
C ALA A 3 12.38 -12.14 15.80
N GLY A 4 11.67 -12.07 14.69
CA GLY A 4 10.61 -13.03 14.40
C GLY A 4 10.15 -12.99 12.97
N THR A 5 9.42 -14.03 12.60
CA THR A 5 8.74 -14.12 11.31
C THR A 5 7.25 -14.15 11.55
N SER A 6 6.51 -13.34 10.82
CA SER A 6 5.05 -13.33 10.83
C SER A 6 4.47 -13.61 9.45
N VAL A 7 3.25 -14.15 9.44
CA VAL A 7 2.48 -14.42 8.22
C VAL A 7 1.13 -13.74 8.37
N ASN A 8 0.65 -13.13 7.30
CA ASN A 8 -0.67 -12.53 7.26
C ASN A 8 -1.46 -13.02 6.03
N LEU A 9 -2.77 -13.09 6.18
CA LEU A 9 -3.73 -13.38 5.11
C LEU A 9 -4.90 -12.42 5.27
N SER A 10 -5.39 -11.86 4.18
CA SER A 10 -6.54 -10.96 4.21
C SER A 10 -7.39 -11.05 2.96
N VAL A 11 -8.60 -10.53 3.08
CA VAL A 11 -9.53 -10.30 1.98
C VAL A 11 -10.02 -8.85 2.08
N THR A 12 -10.18 -8.22 0.93
CA THR A 12 -10.74 -6.86 0.84
C THR A 12 -11.83 -6.81 -0.22
N SER A 13 -12.81 -5.94 -0.03
CA SER A 13 -13.89 -5.76 -1.01
C SER A 13 -13.43 -5.12 -2.32
N ASP A 14 -12.34 -4.36 -2.28
CA ASP A 14 -11.61 -3.84 -3.44
C ASP A 14 -10.17 -3.52 -2.99
N TYR A 15 -9.18 -3.75 -3.85
CA TYR A 15 -7.82 -3.34 -3.62
C TYR A 15 -7.56 -2.01 -4.32
N LEU A 16 -7.31 -0.98 -3.55
CA LEU A 16 -6.94 0.35 -4.03
C LEU A 16 -5.48 0.65 -3.66
N PHE A 17 -4.71 1.10 -4.62
CA PHE A 17 -3.35 1.59 -4.41
C PHE A 17 -3.31 3.09 -4.70
N ARG A 18 -3.00 3.89 -3.68
CA ARG A 18 -3.02 5.36 -3.79
C ARG A 18 -4.35 5.90 -4.34
N GLY A 19 -5.45 5.34 -3.86
CA GLY A 19 -6.79 5.67 -4.31
C GLY A 19 -7.24 4.99 -5.60
N LEU A 20 -6.32 4.47 -6.41
CA LEU A 20 -6.61 3.89 -7.72
C LEU A 20 -6.92 2.39 -7.65
N PRO A 21 -7.98 1.91 -8.33
CA PRO A 21 -8.40 0.51 -8.30
C PRO A 21 -7.36 -0.43 -8.92
N GLN A 22 -7.01 -1.50 -8.20
CA GLN A 22 -6.11 -2.54 -8.67
C GLN A 22 -6.85 -3.86 -8.97
N SER A 23 -7.84 -4.23 -8.17
CA SER A 23 -8.56 -5.49 -8.35
C SER A 23 -9.90 -5.34 -9.07
N GLY A 24 -10.52 -4.15 -9.03
CA GLY A 24 -11.84 -3.93 -9.60
C GLY A 24 -12.93 -4.77 -8.93
N GLY A 25 -12.73 -5.17 -7.69
CA GLY A 25 -13.59 -6.03 -6.89
C GLY A 25 -12.81 -6.72 -5.78
N ALA A 26 -13.37 -7.77 -5.21
CA ALA A 26 -12.76 -8.46 -4.08
C ALA A 26 -11.36 -9.02 -4.42
N ALA A 27 -10.41 -8.80 -3.51
CA ALA A 27 -9.05 -9.33 -3.61
C ALA A 27 -8.68 -10.21 -2.42
N VAL A 28 -7.84 -11.20 -2.68
CA VAL A 28 -7.18 -12.04 -1.67
C VAL A 28 -5.71 -11.60 -1.59
N GLN A 29 -5.24 -11.37 -0.37
CA GLN A 29 -3.93 -10.81 -0.11
C GLN A 29 -3.23 -11.61 0.97
N GLY A 30 -1.90 -11.57 1.00
CA GLY A 30 -1.14 -12.21 2.07
C GLY A 30 0.34 -11.89 1.98
N GLY A 31 1.02 -12.05 3.11
CA GLY A 31 2.44 -11.74 3.19
C GLY A 31 3.18 -12.56 4.23
N ILE A 32 4.49 -12.49 4.15
CA ILE A 32 5.43 -13.01 5.12
C ILE A 32 6.47 -11.95 5.41
N ASP A 33 6.71 -11.69 6.68
CA ASP A 33 7.61 -10.65 7.16
C ASP A 33 8.63 -11.24 8.12
N TYR A 34 9.87 -10.80 8.01
CA TYR A 34 10.91 -11.03 8.99
C TYR A 34 11.40 -9.70 9.56
N ALA A 35 11.44 -9.59 10.87
CA ALA A 35 12.00 -8.44 11.58
C ALA A 35 13.15 -8.89 12.49
N ALA A 36 14.26 -8.16 12.47
CA ALA A 36 15.41 -8.38 13.33
C ALA A 36 15.40 -7.40 14.51
N ASP A 37 16.06 -7.76 15.61
CA ASP A 37 16.24 -6.88 16.78
C ASP A 37 16.94 -5.55 16.47
N SER A 38 17.71 -5.51 15.37
CA SER A 38 18.39 -4.30 14.90
C SER A 38 17.46 -3.25 14.29
N GLY A 39 16.20 -3.59 14.07
CA GLY A 39 15.24 -2.80 13.30
C GLY A 39 15.26 -3.10 11.80
N PHE A 40 16.18 -3.93 11.31
CA PHE A 40 16.13 -4.41 9.93
C PHE A 40 14.92 -5.32 9.72
N TYR A 41 14.23 -5.14 8.60
CA TYR A 41 13.17 -6.04 8.17
C TYR A 41 13.26 -6.35 6.68
N LEU A 42 12.67 -7.45 6.29
CA LEU A 42 12.41 -7.82 4.90
C LEU A 42 11.11 -8.60 4.83
N GLY A 43 10.45 -8.55 3.70
CA GLY A 43 9.20 -9.27 3.51
C GLY A 43 8.83 -9.44 2.05
N ALA A 44 7.78 -10.24 1.88
CA ALA A 44 7.09 -10.41 0.62
C ALA A 44 5.59 -10.35 0.87
N TRP A 45 4.88 -9.65 0.00
CA TRP A 45 3.43 -9.56 0.02
C TRP A 45 2.90 -9.84 -1.38
N ALA A 46 1.68 -10.33 -1.48
CA ALA A 46 1.02 -10.57 -2.76
C ALA A 46 -0.47 -10.27 -2.69
N SER A 47 -1.04 -9.87 -3.82
CA SER A 47 -2.47 -9.65 -4.02
C SER A 47 -2.92 -10.18 -5.36
N THR A 48 -4.15 -10.68 -5.41
CA THR A 48 -4.85 -10.82 -6.67
C THR A 48 -5.20 -9.43 -7.21
N ILE A 49 -5.02 -9.22 -8.50
CA ILE A 49 -5.33 -7.98 -9.19
C ILE A 49 -6.18 -8.25 -10.44
N GLY A 50 -6.83 -7.21 -10.97
CA GLY A 50 -7.61 -7.29 -12.18
C GLY A 50 -7.67 -5.90 -12.80
N PHE A 51 -6.64 -5.50 -13.54
CA PHE A 51 -6.63 -4.20 -14.16
C PHE A 51 -7.84 -4.02 -15.09
N GLY A 52 -8.74 -3.14 -14.66
CA GLY A 52 -9.67 -2.43 -15.51
C GLY A 52 -10.75 -3.19 -16.23
N GLY A 53 -11.57 -3.98 -15.57
CA GLY A 53 -12.89 -4.39 -16.08
C GLY A 53 -12.88 -5.34 -17.28
N ASP A 54 -14.02 -5.92 -17.57
CA ASP A 54 -14.41 -6.71 -18.76
C ASP A 54 -13.29 -7.49 -19.49
N GLY A 55 -12.61 -8.42 -18.78
CA GLY A 55 -11.71 -9.40 -19.41
C GLY A 55 -10.23 -9.04 -19.42
N GLY A 56 -9.81 -8.02 -18.67
CA GLY A 56 -8.41 -7.85 -18.32
C GLY A 56 -7.94 -9.03 -17.47
N GLY A 57 -6.79 -9.62 -17.81
CA GLY A 57 -6.32 -10.87 -17.22
C GLY A 57 -6.28 -10.82 -15.69
N ALA A 58 -6.69 -11.91 -15.07
CA ALA A 58 -6.48 -12.12 -13.66
C ALA A 58 -4.98 -12.32 -13.44
N GLY A 59 -4.32 -11.29 -12.93
CA GLY A 59 -2.92 -11.34 -12.57
C GLY A 59 -2.71 -11.34 -11.06
N SER A 60 -1.47 -11.33 -10.65
CA SER A 60 -1.07 -11.08 -9.27
C SER A 60 0.06 -10.07 -9.20
N GLU A 61 0.00 -9.26 -8.16
CA GLU A 61 1.08 -8.40 -7.73
C GLU A 61 1.85 -9.11 -6.62
N VAL A 62 3.18 -9.04 -6.69
CA VAL A 62 4.08 -9.54 -5.65
C VAL A 62 5.07 -8.44 -5.32
N ASP A 63 5.09 -8.05 -4.06
CA ASP A 63 5.97 -7.01 -3.55
C ASP A 63 7.08 -7.63 -2.73
N LEU A 64 8.32 -7.30 -3.07
CA LEU A 64 9.50 -7.65 -2.28
C LEU A 64 10.07 -6.39 -1.65
N TYR A 65 10.19 -6.36 -0.33
CA TYR A 65 10.63 -5.16 0.37
C TYR A 65 11.63 -5.45 1.48
N MET A 66 12.42 -4.43 1.79
CA MET A 66 13.33 -4.42 2.92
C MET A 66 13.53 -3.00 3.44
N GLY A 67 13.88 -2.90 4.71
CA GLY A 67 14.12 -1.59 5.30
C GLY A 67 14.64 -1.64 6.73
N PHE A 68 14.61 -0.48 7.35
CA PHE A 68 14.94 -0.27 8.75
C PHE A 68 13.87 0.59 9.40
N GLY A 69 13.30 0.09 10.48
CA GLY A 69 12.37 0.82 11.32
C GLY A 69 12.80 0.82 12.78
N GLY A 70 12.38 1.84 13.52
CA GLY A 70 12.70 1.95 14.92
C GLY A 70 12.21 3.25 15.55
N GLU A 71 12.72 3.53 16.75
CA GLU A 71 12.39 4.72 17.51
C GLU A 71 13.65 5.48 17.94
N ALA A 72 13.63 6.79 17.81
CA ALA A 72 14.63 7.71 18.30
C ALA A 72 13.96 8.70 19.27
N GLY A 73 13.93 8.37 20.55
CA GLY A 73 13.16 9.11 21.55
C GLY A 73 11.66 8.95 21.34
N ALA A 74 10.95 10.04 21.07
CA ALA A 74 9.50 10.03 20.80
C ALA A 74 9.17 9.95 19.30
N VAL A 75 10.17 9.82 18.44
CA VAL A 75 10.01 9.78 16.98
C VAL A 75 10.20 8.37 16.49
N GLY A 76 9.14 7.80 15.95
CA GLY A 76 9.23 6.59 15.13
C GLY A 76 9.78 6.93 13.76
N TYR A 77 10.58 6.05 13.18
CA TYR A 77 11.09 6.19 11.82
C TYR A 77 11.04 4.87 11.08
N ASP A 78 10.84 4.95 9.78
CA ASP A 78 10.91 3.84 8.84
C ASP A 78 11.49 4.33 7.53
N PHE A 79 12.35 3.53 6.89
CA PHE A 79 12.82 3.77 5.53
C PHE A 79 13.20 2.46 4.87
N GLY A 80 12.92 2.35 3.59
CA GLY A 80 13.17 1.12 2.86
C GLY A 80 13.06 1.26 1.36
N ALA A 81 13.08 0.11 0.73
CA ALA A 81 12.83 -0.04 -0.70
C ALA A 81 11.86 -1.19 -0.93
N ILE A 82 11.06 -1.05 -1.97
CA ILE A 82 10.10 -2.05 -2.41
C ILE A 82 10.25 -2.25 -3.92
N TYR A 83 10.13 -3.50 -4.34
CA TYR A 83 10.06 -3.90 -5.73
C TYR A 83 8.71 -4.53 -6.00
N TYR A 84 7.88 -3.85 -6.76
CA TYR A 84 6.59 -4.31 -7.24
C TYR A 84 6.82 -5.19 -8.46
N LEU A 85 6.28 -6.40 -8.44
CA LEU A 85 6.44 -7.42 -9.45
C LEU A 85 5.07 -7.90 -9.91
N TYR A 86 4.80 -7.80 -11.19
CA TYR A 86 3.52 -8.23 -11.77
C TYR A 86 3.72 -9.53 -12.51
N THR A 87 2.93 -10.54 -12.08
CA THR A 87 2.90 -11.82 -12.78
C THR A 87 1.70 -11.81 -13.71
N GLU A 88 1.95 -11.93 -14.99
CA GLU A 88 0.89 -12.02 -15.98
C GLU A 88 0.64 -13.43 -16.43
N GLU A 89 -0.61 -13.68 -16.79
CA GLU A 89 -0.97 -14.87 -17.54
C GLU A 89 -0.81 -14.61 -19.04
N ASP A 90 -0.43 -15.64 -19.77
CA ASP A 90 0.17 -15.82 -21.07
C ASP A 90 -0.41 -15.06 -22.29
N GLU A 91 -1.30 -14.07 -22.16
CA GLU A 91 -1.99 -13.48 -23.33
C GLU A 91 -1.97 -11.93 -23.40
N VAL A 92 -1.33 -11.24 -22.46
CA VAL A 92 -1.16 -9.79 -22.54
C VAL A 92 0.31 -9.48 -22.80
N ASP A 93 0.59 -8.83 -23.92
CA ASP A 93 1.93 -8.30 -24.16
C ASP A 93 2.26 -7.31 -23.05
N MET A 94 3.29 -7.62 -22.24
CA MET A 94 3.80 -6.69 -21.24
C MET A 94 4.17 -5.40 -21.93
N PRO A 95 3.77 -4.25 -21.36
CA PRO A 95 4.21 -2.98 -21.91
C PRO A 95 5.75 -2.88 -21.84
N ASP A 96 6.32 -2.10 -22.71
CA ASP A 96 7.72 -1.69 -22.67
C ASP A 96 7.75 -0.17 -22.41
N PRO A 97 8.11 0.25 -21.18
CA PRO A 97 8.60 -0.52 -20.04
C PRO A 97 7.52 -1.41 -19.36
N SER A 98 7.98 -2.43 -18.63
CA SER A 98 7.10 -3.34 -17.88
C SER A 98 6.44 -2.62 -16.67
N TYR A 99 5.38 -3.20 -16.13
CA TYR A 99 4.74 -2.69 -14.88
C TYR A 99 5.63 -2.81 -13.64
N ASN A 100 6.71 -3.58 -13.69
CA ASN A 100 7.60 -3.74 -12.55
C ASN A 100 8.25 -2.41 -12.16
N THR A 101 8.16 -2.08 -10.87
CA THR A 101 8.58 -0.78 -10.34
C THR A 101 9.46 -0.97 -9.12
N ILE A 102 10.52 -0.19 -9.02
CA ILE A 102 11.29 -0.04 -7.78
C ILE A 102 10.97 1.30 -7.14
N GLU A 103 10.78 1.30 -5.82
CA GLU A 103 10.47 2.50 -5.06
C GLU A 103 11.29 2.54 -3.78
N VAL A 104 11.75 3.72 -3.41
CA VAL A 104 12.30 3.99 -2.07
C VAL A 104 11.30 4.81 -1.29
N TYR A 105 11.19 4.53 0.01
CA TYR A 105 10.24 5.22 0.87
C TYR A 105 10.83 5.54 2.24
N GLY A 106 10.18 6.46 2.93
CA GLY A 106 10.50 6.75 4.31
C GLY A 106 9.36 7.47 5.02
N SER A 107 9.30 7.30 6.33
CA SER A 107 8.32 7.99 7.18
C SER A 107 8.86 8.33 8.56
N LEU A 108 8.26 9.31 9.17
CA LEU A 108 8.46 9.70 10.57
C LEU A 108 7.10 9.77 11.26
N ALA A 109 7.03 9.34 12.52
CA ALA A 109 5.82 9.37 13.33
C ALA A 109 6.08 10.01 14.69
N ILE A 110 5.19 10.87 15.15
CA ILE A 110 5.23 11.50 16.49
C ILE A 110 3.80 11.49 17.06
N GLY A 111 3.62 10.74 18.14
CA GLY A 111 2.30 10.58 18.76
C GLY A 111 1.30 9.97 17.78
N MET A 112 0.24 10.70 17.46
CA MET A 112 -0.82 10.25 16.55
C MET A 112 -0.59 10.67 15.08
N PHE A 113 0.47 11.40 14.78
CA PHE A 113 0.71 11.97 13.45
C PHE A 113 1.93 11.31 12.79
N SER A 114 1.86 11.16 11.48
CA SER A 114 2.98 10.72 10.65
C SER A 114 3.12 11.57 9.40
N VAL A 115 4.32 11.60 8.86
CA VAL A 115 4.65 12.12 7.54
C VAL A 115 5.43 11.08 6.80
N GLY A 116 5.10 10.84 5.54
CA GLY A 116 5.78 9.88 4.68
C GLY A 116 6.10 10.47 3.32
N ALA A 117 7.01 9.82 2.62
CA ALA A 117 7.31 10.11 1.24
C ALA A 117 7.77 8.85 0.52
N TYR A 118 7.55 8.81 -0.80
CA TYR A 118 8.10 7.80 -1.67
C TYR A 118 8.68 8.41 -2.95
N PHE A 119 9.55 7.66 -3.60
CA PHE A 119 10.16 8.05 -4.87
C PHE A 119 10.47 6.80 -5.71
N ALA A 120 9.91 6.73 -6.91
CA ALA A 120 10.24 5.78 -7.96
C ALA A 120 11.15 6.50 -9.00
N PRO A 121 12.42 6.12 -9.12
CA PRO A 121 13.42 6.94 -9.83
C PRO A 121 13.45 6.75 -11.34
N ASP A 122 12.80 5.74 -11.87
CA ASP A 122 12.96 5.31 -13.27
C ASP A 122 11.61 5.00 -13.90
N THR A 123 11.15 3.77 -13.78
CA THR A 123 9.89 3.30 -14.34
C THR A 123 8.82 3.25 -13.25
N TYR A 124 7.63 3.71 -13.53
CA TYR A 124 6.48 3.65 -12.64
C TYR A 124 5.28 2.97 -13.30
N PHE A 125 5.07 1.69 -13.00
CA PHE A 125 3.95 0.85 -13.48
C PHE A 125 3.67 0.97 -14.98
N GLY A 126 4.73 0.78 -15.79
CA GLY A 126 4.63 0.82 -17.25
C GLY A 126 4.83 2.22 -17.86
N VAL A 127 5.07 3.23 -17.06
CA VAL A 127 5.42 4.58 -17.50
C VAL A 127 6.93 4.77 -17.34
N ASP A 128 7.62 5.17 -18.42
CA ASP A 128 9.07 5.44 -18.42
C ASP A 128 9.35 6.84 -17.87
N ASP A 129 8.98 7.04 -16.60
CA ASP A 129 9.17 8.31 -15.91
C ASP A 129 9.12 8.15 -14.39
N THR A 130 9.55 9.18 -13.67
CA THR A 130 9.60 9.25 -12.22
C THR A 130 8.23 9.47 -11.60
N ALA A 131 8.04 8.91 -10.40
CA ALA A 131 6.90 9.21 -9.56
C ALA A 131 7.33 9.48 -8.12
N TYR A 132 6.60 10.33 -7.43
CA TYR A 132 6.82 10.63 -6.02
C TYR A 132 5.52 10.97 -5.31
N GLY A 133 5.54 10.86 -3.99
CA GLY A 133 4.44 11.34 -3.16
C GLY A 133 4.87 11.74 -1.78
N VAL A 134 4.04 12.56 -1.15
CA VAL A 134 4.19 12.99 0.24
C VAL A 134 2.86 12.80 0.95
N SER A 135 2.88 12.15 2.10
CA SER A 135 1.70 11.81 2.88
C SER A 135 1.72 12.41 4.28
N LEU A 136 0.53 12.67 4.78
CA LEU A 136 0.26 12.96 6.18
C LEU A 136 -0.71 11.90 6.70
N GLY A 137 -0.40 11.32 7.85
CA GLY A 137 -1.22 10.33 8.52
C GLY A 137 -1.63 10.76 9.92
N PHE A 138 -2.75 10.24 10.35
CA PHE A 138 -3.29 10.37 11.70
C PHE A 138 -3.85 9.03 12.14
N SER A 139 -3.47 8.56 13.34
CA SER A 139 -4.00 7.35 13.96
C SER A 139 -4.30 7.59 15.42
N ALA A 140 -5.53 7.35 15.82
CA ALA A 140 -5.99 7.54 17.21
C ALA A 140 -6.65 6.27 17.74
N PRO A 141 -6.24 5.76 18.91
CA PRO A 141 -6.92 4.63 19.54
C PRO A 141 -8.34 5.02 19.97
N ILE A 142 -9.32 4.21 19.60
CA ILE A 142 -10.71 4.30 20.07
C ILE A 142 -10.92 3.39 21.29
N SER A 143 -10.22 2.24 21.27
CA SER A 143 -10.20 1.25 22.36
C SER A 143 -8.89 0.48 22.32
N ASP A 144 -8.74 -0.49 23.24
CA ASP A 144 -7.55 -1.38 23.27
C ASP A 144 -7.40 -2.23 22.00
N MET A 145 -8.48 -2.40 21.22
CA MET A 145 -8.50 -3.23 20.01
C MET A 145 -8.85 -2.46 18.73
N ALA A 146 -9.19 -1.18 18.82
CA ALA A 146 -9.67 -0.43 17.66
C ALA A 146 -9.03 0.95 17.56
N SER A 147 -8.74 1.39 16.35
CA SER A 147 -8.26 2.72 16.00
C SER A 147 -9.13 3.40 14.96
N PHE A 148 -9.08 4.73 14.96
CA PHE A 148 -9.50 5.55 13.84
C PHE A 148 -8.24 6.02 13.11
N ASP A 149 -8.20 5.80 11.81
CA ASP A 149 -7.07 6.11 10.96
C ASP A 149 -7.52 7.04 9.84
N ALA A 150 -6.66 8.00 9.48
CA ALA A 150 -6.89 8.90 8.36
C ALA A 150 -5.56 9.22 7.67
N SER A 151 -5.60 9.39 6.36
CA SER A 151 -4.43 9.81 5.59
C SER A 151 -4.83 10.69 4.42
N ILE A 152 -3.89 11.51 3.99
CA ILE A 152 -3.94 12.27 2.75
C ILE A 152 -2.54 12.22 2.12
N GLN A 153 -2.48 12.03 0.81
CA GLN A 153 -1.22 11.93 0.08
C GLN A 153 -1.33 12.69 -1.24
N GLN A 154 -0.34 13.49 -1.54
CA GLN A 154 -0.15 14.08 -2.86
C GLN A 154 0.75 13.18 -3.69
N ASN A 155 0.32 12.85 -4.90
CA ASN A 155 1.02 12.04 -5.89
C ASN A 155 1.37 12.91 -7.09
N GLY A 156 2.64 12.97 -7.45
CA GLY A 156 3.14 13.79 -8.55
C GLY A 156 4.29 13.12 -9.28
N GLY A 157 4.78 13.81 -10.32
CA GLY A 157 5.70 13.27 -11.30
C GLY A 157 4.98 12.63 -12.47
N GLU A 158 5.57 12.68 -13.66
CA GLU A 158 4.95 12.21 -14.90
C GLU A 158 4.48 10.75 -14.82
N GLY A 159 5.15 9.92 -13.97
CA GLY A 159 4.72 8.56 -13.67
C GLY A 159 3.33 8.48 -13.03
N ASN A 160 3.02 9.32 -12.03
CA ASN A 160 1.68 9.37 -11.42
C ASN A 160 0.67 10.07 -12.32
N GLU A 161 1.08 11.16 -12.95
CA GLU A 161 0.25 12.01 -13.80
C GLU A 161 -0.29 11.26 -15.02
N ALA A 162 0.42 10.23 -15.48
CA ALA A 162 -0.03 9.35 -16.56
C ALA A 162 -1.30 8.53 -16.24
N PHE A 163 -1.65 8.39 -14.96
CA PHE A 163 -2.87 7.69 -14.52
C PHE A 163 -4.07 8.61 -14.30
N THR A 164 -3.92 9.91 -14.51
CA THR A 164 -5.00 10.88 -14.38
C THR A 164 -5.51 11.32 -15.78
N PRO A 165 -6.81 11.59 -15.94
CA PRO A 165 -7.36 11.98 -17.23
C PRO A 165 -6.76 13.28 -17.81
N ASP A 166 -6.40 14.22 -16.94
CA ASP A 166 -5.88 15.53 -17.32
C ASP A 166 -4.35 15.59 -17.32
N GLY A 167 -3.67 14.53 -16.89
CA GLY A 167 -2.21 14.50 -16.80
C GLY A 167 -1.67 15.35 -15.65
N ASP A 168 -2.46 15.57 -14.61
CA ASP A 168 -2.08 16.37 -13.45
C ASP A 168 -1.79 15.51 -12.21
N ALA A 169 -0.97 16.04 -11.30
CA ALA A 169 -0.78 15.46 -9.98
C ALA A 169 -2.11 15.41 -9.21
N TYR A 170 -2.31 14.35 -8.43
CA TYR A 170 -3.55 14.14 -7.70
C TYR A 170 -3.34 13.90 -6.21
N ILE A 171 -4.42 14.03 -5.45
CA ILE A 171 -4.47 13.74 -4.02
C ILE A 171 -5.32 12.50 -3.81
N ASP A 172 -4.79 11.49 -3.10
CA ASP A 172 -5.61 10.45 -2.50
C ASP A 172 -5.82 10.70 -1.01
N TYR A 173 -6.94 10.21 -0.50
CA TYR A 173 -7.26 10.31 0.92
C TYR A 173 -8.00 9.06 1.40
N SER A 174 -7.80 8.75 2.67
CA SER A 174 -8.56 7.70 3.34
C SER A 174 -8.91 8.09 4.77
N PHE A 175 -10.02 7.56 5.27
CA PHE A 175 -10.32 7.54 6.69
C PHE A 175 -11.17 6.34 7.04
N GLY A 176 -10.96 5.77 8.22
CA GLY A 176 -11.66 4.56 8.58
C GLY A 176 -11.44 4.12 10.00
N ILE A 177 -12.00 2.97 10.31
CA ILE A 177 -11.85 2.30 11.60
C ILE A 177 -11.30 0.91 11.33
N SER A 178 -10.28 0.53 12.08
CA SER A 178 -9.74 -0.82 12.11
C SER A 178 -9.82 -1.39 13.50
N ALA A 179 -9.95 -2.69 13.60
CA ALA A 179 -9.90 -3.42 14.87
C ALA A 179 -9.13 -4.72 14.69
N GLU A 180 -8.32 -5.05 15.70
CA GLU A 180 -7.56 -6.29 15.77
C GLU A 180 -7.70 -6.93 17.13
N SER A 181 -7.94 -8.24 17.14
CA SER A 181 -8.01 -9.03 18.35
C SER A 181 -6.63 -9.54 18.78
N GLU A 182 -6.47 -9.90 20.04
CA GLU A 182 -5.25 -10.56 20.57
C GLU A 182 -4.92 -11.88 19.85
N SER A 183 -5.88 -12.50 19.18
CA SER A 183 -5.69 -13.73 18.42
C SER A 183 -5.20 -13.50 17.00
N GLY A 184 -4.99 -12.24 16.57
CA GLY A 184 -4.53 -11.88 15.23
C GLY A 184 -5.64 -11.70 14.19
N LEU A 185 -6.93 -11.82 14.57
CA LEU A 185 -8.04 -11.49 13.68
C LEU A 185 -8.19 -9.98 13.56
N SER A 186 -8.30 -9.47 12.34
CA SER A 186 -8.49 -8.06 12.04
C SER A 186 -9.71 -7.83 11.14
N VAL A 187 -10.32 -6.66 11.31
CA VAL A 187 -11.37 -6.15 10.42
C VAL A 187 -11.16 -4.65 10.20
N GLY A 188 -11.51 -4.17 9.01
CA GLY A 188 -11.39 -2.77 8.64
C GLY A 188 -12.59 -2.28 7.84
N LEU A 189 -12.90 -1.01 8.04
CA LEU A 189 -13.86 -0.26 7.25
C LEU A 189 -13.24 1.10 6.93
N ALA A 190 -12.99 1.39 5.67
CA ALA A 190 -12.37 2.62 5.24
C ALA A 190 -13.13 3.27 4.09
N PHE A 191 -13.16 4.58 4.10
CA PHE A 191 -13.60 5.40 2.99
C PHE A 191 -12.36 5.93 2.28
N VAL A 192 -12.21 5.62 0.99
CA VAL A 192 -11.03 5.94 0.20
C VAL A 192 -11.45 6.65 -1.07
N GLY A 193 -10.74 7.70 -1.45
CA GLY A 193 -11.04 8.44 -2.67
C GLY A 193 -9.84 9.26 -3.16
N THR A 194 -10.03 9.90 -4.29
CA THR A 194 -9.08 10.83 -4.90
C THR A 194 -9.76 12.17 -5.18
N ASP A 195 -8.98 13.18 -5.58
CA ASP A 195 -9.48 14.43 -6.13
C ASP A 195 -9.55 14.42 -7.67
N ILE A 196 -9.36 13.24 -8.28
CA ILE A 196 -9.48 13.06 -9.73
C ILE A 196 -10.95 13.24 -10.14
N ASP A 197 -11.19 14.00 -11.19
CA ASP A 197 -12.53 14.24 -11.72
C ASP A 197 -13.22 12.92 -12.11
N ASP A 198 -14.49 12.79 -11.76
CA ASP A 198 -15.34 11.61 -12.01
C ASP A 198 -14.91 10.31 -11.26
N ASP A 199 -13.98 10.39 -10.29
CA ASP A 199 -13.63 9.27 -9.42
C ASP A 199 -14.42 9.34 -8.10
N ASP A 200 -15.45 8.48 -7.99
CA ASP A 200 -16.28 8.42 -6.80
C ASP A 200 -15.57 7.68 -5.66
N PRO A 201 -15.56 8.25 -4.44
CA PRO A 201 -14.98 7.58 -3.27
C PRO A 201 -15.65 6.24 -2.96
N LYS A 202 -14.85 5.27 -2.52
CA LYS A 202 -15.29 3.91 -2.25
C LYS A 202 -15.30 3.58 -0.77
N LEU A 203 -16.25 2.76 -0.34
CA LEU A 203 -16.27 2.14 0.96
C LEU A 203 -15.61 0.77 0.86
N ILE A 204 -14.51 0.59 1.56
CA ILE A 204 -13.70 -0.63 1.55
C ILE A 204 -13.92 -1.38 2.86
N VAL A 205 -14.25 -2.66 2.74
CA VAL A 205 -14.35 -3.59 3.88
C VAL A 205 -13.25 -4.63 3.75
N SER A 206 -12.52 -4.84 4.83
CA SER A 206 -11.44 -5.84 4.86
C SER A 206 -11.54 -6.72 6.11
N GLY A 207 -10.96 -7.91 6.01
CA GLY A 207 -10.77 -8.81 7.13
C GLY A 207 -9.51 -9.63 6.94
N GLY A 208 -8.82 -9.93 8.03
CA GLY A 208 -7.56 -10.64 7.96
C GLY A 208 -7.23 -11.45 9.20
N TYR A 209 -6.16 -12.20 9.09
CA TYR A 209 -5.57 -12.97 10.17
C TYR A 209 -4.05 -12.94 10.06
N ALA A 210 -3.38 -12.63 11.16
CA ALA A 210 -1.92 -12.64 11.25
C ALA A 210 -1.46 -13.53 12.41
N PHE A 211 -0.30 -14.18 12.24
CA PHE A 211 0.29 -15.05 13.26
C PHE A 211 1.81 -15.13 13.11
N ASP A 212 2.50 -15.34 14.22
CA ASP A 212 3.96 -15.55 14.28
C ASP A 212 4.32 -17.03 14.09
N ILE A 213 5.49 -17.29 13.47
CA ILE A 213 6.06 -18.63 13.25
C ILE A 213 7.50 -18.73 13.72
#